data_d860dca186179c50dd89e5dd45ad8789
#
_entry.id   d860dca186179c50dd89e5dd45ad8789
#
_cell.length_a   1.000
_cell.length_b   1.000
_cell.length_c   1.000
_cell.angle_alpha   90.00
_cell.angle_beta   90.00
_cell.angle_gamma   90.00
#
_symmetry.space_group_name_H-M   'P 1'
#
loop_
_entity.id
_entity.type
_entity.pdbx_description
1 polymer ?
#
loop_
_entity_poly.entity_id
_entity_poly.type
_entity_poly.pdbx_seq_one_letter_code
_entity_poly.pdbx_strand_id
1 'polypeptide(L)'
;FNAAGQCGLGNTTDVSSPVQVGSLTTWSNVQSGQTSSWGIKTDGTAWAWGANLVGQLGQGNTTATSSPVQIGSSTDWNGVTTATANTFSVFLTKTNGTIYGLGWNNVGQLGLGDTTNRSSPTQVGTKTNWVSGTSSGSSGGHLLDADGYIYEVGNLSSYGGNQRTGSDSSPVQVGNHSPYKFVSGSGSGILAITDDGKLWAWGQNSTGQIGDGTTVVKSFPIQIGTAANWTATSGGDSSSCAVNEDGELYTWGDGV
;
A
#
# COMPACT_ATOMS: atom_id res chain seq x y z
N PHE A 1 19.33 -8.63 -3.30
CA PHE A 1 19.93 -7.44 -2.70
C PHE A 1 19.55 -7.37 -1.21
N ASN A 2 20.55 -7.18 -0.31
CA ASN A 2 20.36 -7.20 1.14
C ASN A 2 21.20 -6.15 1.90
N ALA A 3 21.65 -5.10 1.23
CA ALA A 3 22.59 -4.12 1.84
C ALA A 3 22.06 -3.40 3.09
N ALA A 4 20.74 -3.35 3.29
CA ALA A 4 20.11 -2.79 4.48
C ALA A 4 19.62 -3.87 5.49
N GLY A 5 19.85 -5.16 5.21
CA GLY A 5 19.35 -6.27 6.02
C GLY A 5 17.89 -6.63 5.76
N GLN A 6 17.32 -6.19 4.62
CA GLN A 6 15.90 -6.40 4.29
C GLN A 6 15.50 -7.87 4.09
N CYS A 7 16.46 -8.79 3.95
CA CYS A 7 16.20 -10.24 3.97
C CYS A 7 15.95 -10.81 5.39
N GLY A 8 16.23 -10.05 6.46
CA GLY A 8 15.93 -10.46 7.83
C GLY A 8 16.81 -11.59 8.41
N LEU A 9 17.96 -11.84 7.81
CA LEU A 9 18.84 -12.99 8.11
C LEU A 9 19.92 -12.71 9.16
N GLY A 10 19.87 -11.54 9.83
CA GLY A 10 20.87 -11.11 10.81
C GLY A 10 22.18 -10.60 10.19
N ASN A 11 22.20 -10.40 8.88
CA ASN A 11 23.37 -9.90 8.14
C ASN A 11 22.93 -9.04 6.94
N THR A 12 23.88 -8.54 6.17
CA THR A 12 23.66 -7.72 4.97
C THR A 12 24.17 -8.38 3.69
N THR A 13 24.37 -9.70 3.70
CA THR A 13 24.84 -10.44 2.53
C THR A 13 23.66 -10.75 1.60
N ASP A 14 23.86 -10.54 0.31
CA ASP A 14 22.87 -10.90 -0.71
C ASP A 14 22.66 -12.41 -0.78
N VAL A 15 21.42 -12.83 -1.01
CA VAL A 15 21.05 -14.22 -1.21
C VAL A 15 20.37 -14.39 -2.56
N SER A 16 20.73 -15.47 -3.29
CA SER A 16 20.21 -15.79 -4.62
C SER A 16 19.17 -16.92 -4.61
N SER A 17 18.87 -17.46 -3.44
CA SER A 17 17.88 -18.51 -3.26
C SER A 17 17.02 -18.19 -2.02
N PRO A 18 15.79 -18.71 -1.92
CA PRO A 18 14.96 -18.53 -0.73
C PRO A 18 15.66 -19.08 0.52
N VAL A 19 15.75 -18.26 1.58
CA VAL A 19 16.28 -18.61 2.89
C VAL A 19 15.22 -18.30 3.94
N GLN A 20 15.00 -19.23 4.87
CA GLN A 20 14.03 -19.03 5.95
C GLN A 20 14.51 -17.95 6.93
N VAL A 21 13.62 -17.02 7.26
CA VAL A 21 13.86 -15.99 8.28
C VAL A 21 13.64 -16.56 9.67
N GLY A 22 14.72 -16.80 10.40
CA GLY A 22 14.66 -17.46 11.70
C GLY A 22 14.17 -18.91 11.62
N SER A 23 13.68 -19.44 12.75
CA SER A 23 13.17 -20.84 12.86
C SER A 23 11.65 -20.91 13.08
N LEU A 24 10.95 -19.79 13.16
CA LEU A 24 9.52 -19.74 13.48
C LEU A 24 8.66 -19.97 12.23
N THR A 25 7.54 -20.65 12.43
CA THR A 25 6.53 -20.95 11.39
C THR A 25 5.21 -20.24 11.64
N THR A 26 5.25 -19.08 12.31
CA THR A 26 4.06 -18.34 12.78
C THR A 26 3.76 -17.07 11.98
N TRP A 27 4.45 -16.83 10.86
CA TRP A 27 4.15 -15.71 9.98
C TRP A 27 2.82 -15.91 9.26
N SER A 28 1.91 -14.92 9.31
CA SER A 28 0.59 -14.98 8.69
C SER A 28 0.43 -13.99 7.54
N ASN A 29 1.11 -12.84 7.61
CA ASN A 29 1.08 -11.81 6.58
C ASN A 29 2.47 -11.20 6.44
N VAL A 30 2.90 -10.91 5.22
CA VAL A 30 4.21 -10.30 4.93
C VAL A 30 4.09 -9.26 3.82
N GLN A 31 4.89 -8.21 3.93
CA GLN A 31 5.06 -7.20 2.89
C GLN A 31 6.53 -6.81 2.78
N SER A 32 6.97 -6.50 1.58
CA SER A 32 8.30 -5.97 1.31
C SER A 32 8.21 -4.64 0.58
N GLY A 33 8.99 -3.68 1.04
CA GLY A 33 9.35 -2.49 0.27
C GLY A 33 10.71 -2.70 -0.40
N GLN A 34 11.28 -1.63 -0.94
CA GLN A 34 12.57 -1.67 -1.63
C GLN A 34 13.73 -2.09 -0.71
N THR A 35 13.77 -1.60 0.52
CA THR A 35 14.88 -1.77 1.46
C THR A 35 14.44 -2.17 2.86
N SER A 36 13.16 -2.43 3.08
CA SER A 36 12.61 -2.82 4.38
C SER A 36 11.52 -3.86 4.18
N SER A 37 11.27 -4.66 5.21
CA SER A 37 10.25 -5.72 5.19
C SER A 37 9.47 -5.72 6.50
N TRP A 38 8.23 -6.16 6.43
CA TRP A 38 7.29 -6.24 7.54
C TRP A 38 6.57 -7.57 7.54
N GLY A 39 6.18 -8.02 8.73
CA GLY A 39 5.39 -9.24 8.87
C GLY A 39 4.50 -9.20 10.09
N ILE A 40 3.36 -9.88 10.00
CA ILE A 40 2.46 -10.15 11.11
C ILE A 40 2.51 -11.63 11.43
N LYS A 41 2.57 -11.98 12.71
CA LYS A 41 2.48 -13.36 13.18
C LYS A 41 1.04 -13.73 13.55
N THR A 42 0.78 -15.02 13.64
CA THR A 42 -0.52 -15.59 14.02
C THR A 42 -1.00 -15.19 15.43
N ASP A 43 -0.08 -14.73 16.28
CA ASP A 43 -0.37 -14.18 17.61
C ASP A 43 -0.76 -12.67 17.57
N GLY A 44 -0.87 -12.10 16.36
CA GLY A 44 -1.23 -10.70 16.15
C GLY A 44 -0.09 -9.71 16.40
N THR A 45 1.16 -10.16 16.60
CA THR A 45 2.31 -9.26 16.72
C THR A 45 2.82 -8.81 15.35
N ALA A 46 3.19 -7.52 15.22
CA ALA A 46 3.80 -6.96 14.02
C ALA A 46 5.32 -6.85 14.18
N TRP A 47 6.06 -7.09 13.11
CA TRP A 47 7.52 -7.13 13.07
C TRP A 47 8.04 -6.39 11.84
N ALA A 48 9.24 -5.78 11.93
CA ALA A 48 9.87 -5.08 10.82
C ALA A 48 11.38 -5.25 10.85
N TRP A 49 12.01 -5.14 9.67
CA TRP A 49 13.47 -5.20 9.50
C TRP A 49 13.89 -4.53 8.19
N GLY A 50 15.19 -4.25 8.06
CA GLY A 50 15.78 -3.54 6.92
C GLY A 50 16.14 -2.09 7.24
N ALA A 51 16.10 -1.22 6.24
CA ALA A 51 16.36 0.22 6.37
C ALA A 51 15.32 0.92 7.25
N ASN A 52 15.75 2.00 7.95
CA ASN A 52 14.87 2.74 8.87
C ASN A 52 15.13 4.26 8.87
N LEU A 53 15.52 4.83 7.75
CA LEU A 53 15.95 6.24 7.66
C LEU A 53 14.89 7.26 8.07
N VAL A 54 13.61 6.91 7.92
CA VAL A 54 12.46 7.80 8.22
C VAL A 54 11.52 7.21 9.28
N GLY A 55 11.96 6.16 10.00
CA GLY A 55 11.17 5.52 11.05
C GLY A 55 10.21 4.43 10.55
N GLN A 56 10.36 3.98 9.30
CA GLN A 56 9.45 3.01 8.66
C GLN A 56 9.42 1.62 9.32
N LEU A 57 10.33 1.32 10.23
CA LEU A 57 10.28 0.08 11.03
C LEU A 57 9.41 0.20 12.30
N GLY A 58 8.93 1.41 12.64
CA GLY A 58 8.01 1.60 13.76
C GLY A 58 8.61 1.36 15.15
N GLN A 59 9.94 1.44 15.30
CA GLN A 59 10.69 1.10 16.54
C GLN A 59 10.89 2.29 17.49
N GLY A 60 10.29 3.46 17.23
CA GLY A 60 10.52 4.68 17.97
C GLY A 60 11.87 5.36 17.67
N ASN A 61 12.59 4.88 16.67
CA ASN A 61 13.92 5.38 16.25
C ASN A 61 14.08 5.27 14.73
N THR A 62 15.28 5.62 14.23
CA THR A 62 15.63 5.53 12.79
C THR A 62 16.80 4.56 12.52
N THR A 63 17.05 3.62 13.42
CA THR A 63 18.13 2.64 13.30
C THR A 63 17.69 1.44 12.46
N ALA A 64 18.45 1.10 11.43
CA ALA A 64 18.22 -0.09 10.60
C ALA A 64 18.50 -1.39 11.40
N THR A 65 17.82 -2.46 11.04
CA THR A 65 18.03 -3.77 11.66
C THR A 65 18.03 -4.88 10.60
N SER A 66 18.97 -5.81 10.68
CA SER A 66 19.08 -6.96 9.76
C SER A 66 18.31 -8.20 10.24
N SER A 67 17.66 -8.14 11.40
CA SER A 67 16.79 -9.18 11.95
C SER A 67 15.42 -8.61 12.26
N PRO A 68 14.36 -9.43 12.21
CA PRO A 68 13.02 -8.99 12.61
C PRO A 68 13.00 -8.46 14.05
N VAL A 69 12.45 -7.26 14.24
CA VAL A 69 12.21 -6.64 15.55
C VAL A 69 10.72 -6.33 15.67
N GLN A 70 10.13 -6.63 16.83
CA GLN A 70 8.70 -6.41 17.07
C GLN A 70 8.35 -4.94 17.14
N ILE A 71 7.26 -4.55 16.49
CA ILE A 71 6.70 -3.19 16.51
C ILE A 71 5.81 -3.03 17.75
N GLY A 72 6.31 -2.32 18.76
CA GLY A 72 5.55 -2.11 20.01
C GLY A 72 5.18 -3.42 20.71
N SER A 73 4.10 -3.39 21.51
CA SER A 73 3.61 -4.53 22.30
C SER A 73 2.20 -4.99 21.94
N SER A 74 1.57 -4.40 20.93
CA SER A 74 0.21 -4.81 20.50
C SER A 74 0.21 -6.22 19.90
N THR A 75 -0.88 -6.96 20.17
CA THR A 75 -1.12 -8.33 19.68
C THR A 75 -2.42 -8.44 18.91
N ASP A 76 -2.90 -7.34 18.36
CA ASP A 76 -4.17 -7.22 17.62
C ASP A 76 -3.97 -6.70 16.18
N TRP A 77 -2.72 -6.74 15.67
CA TRP A 77 -2.44 -6.47 14.28
C TRP A 77 -2.93 -7.61 13.38
N ASN A 78 -3.61 -7.28 12.29
CA ASN A 78 -4.13 -8.25 11.33
C ASN A 78 -3.70 -8.02 9.88
N GLY A 79 -3.12 -6.87 9.57
CA GLY A 79 -2.65 -6.54 8.23
C GLY A 79 -1.50 -5.54 8.23
N VAL A 80 -0.62 -5.72 7.26
CA VAL A 80 0.39 -4.73 6.87
C VAL A 80 0.31 -4.51 5.38
N THR A 81 0.32 -3.27 4.96
CA THR A 81 0.31 -2.90 3.54
C THR A 81 1.32 -1.79 3.27
N THR A 82 1.98 -1.93 2.15
CA THR A 82 2.95 -0.96 1.62
C THR A 82 2.64 -0.73 0.15
N ALA A 83 3.25 0.26 -0.48
CA ALA A 83 3.25 0.33 -1.94
C ALA A 83 4.28 -0.62 -2.54
N THR A 84 4.05 -0.94 -3.80
CA THR A 84 4.86 -1.88 -4.58
C THR A 84 6.26 -1.38 -4.92
N ALA A 85 6.54 -0.07 -4.86
CA ALA A 85 7.85 0.48 -5.19
C ALA A 85 8.17 1.75 -4.40
N ASN A 86 9.42 1.85 -3.95
CA ASN A 86 10.03 3.08 -3.40
C ASN A 86 9.30 3.71 -2.21
N THR A 87 8.58 2.93 -1.39
CA THR A 87 7.79 3.47 -0.30
C THR A 87 8.45 3.26 1.04
N PHE A 88 8.59 4.38 1.71
CA PHE A 88 8.96 4.44 3.12
C PHE A 88 7.74 4.70 4.01
N SER A 89 6.53 4.64 3.46
CA SER A 89 5.25 4.81 4.16
C SER A 89 4.55 3.47 4.28
N VAL A 90 4.08 3.13 5.45
CA VAL A 90 3.49 1.83 5.78
C VAL A 90 2.18 2.04 6.52
N PHE A 91 1.19 1.23 6.20
CA PHE A 91 -0.05 1.14 6.96
C PHE A 91 -0.16 -0.22 7.65
N LEU A 92 -0.54 -0.19 8.92
CA LEU A 92 -0.86 -1.36 9.74
C LEU A 92 -2.34 -1.29 10.14
N THR A 93 -3.08 -2.37 9.95
CA THR A 93 -4.47 -2.50 10.39
C THR A 93 -4.58 -3.35 11.63
N LYS A 94 -5.56 -3.02 12.49
CA LYS A 94 -5.92 -3.82 13.66
C LYS A 94 -7.25 -4.55 13.46
N THR A 95 -7.46 -5.60 14.24
CA THR A 95 -8.69 -6.40 14.23
C THR A 95 -9.96 -5.60 14.57
N ASN A 96 -9.80 -4.46 15.25
CA ASN A 96 -10.90 -3.53 15.58
C ASN A 96 -11.20 -2.52 14.45
N GLY A 97 -10.60 -2.67 13.27
CA GLY A 97 -10.80 -1.79 12.11
C GLY A 97 -10.10 -0.44 12.18
N THR A 98 -9.20 -0.21 13.13
CA THR A 98 -8.34 0.98 13.12
C THR A 98 -7.13 0.78 12.22
N ILE A 99 -6.67 1.86 11.55
CA ILE A 99 -5.46 1.85 10.73
C ILE A 99 -4.42 2.82 11.30
N TYR A 100 -3.16 2.46 11.17
CA TYR A 100 -2.01 3.21 11.69
C TYR A 100 -1.01 3.45 10.59
N GLY A 101 -0.50 4.68 10.49
CA GLY A 101 0.57 5.06 9.58
C GLY A 101 1.92 5.15 10.29
N LEU A 102 3.00 4.77 9.60
CA LEU A 102 4.38 4.92 10.06
C LEU A 102 5.33 5.14 8.87
N GLY A 103 6.48 5.73 9.15
CA GLY A 103 7.51 6.07 8.16
C GLY A 103 7.37 7.48 7.60
N TRP A 104 7.56 7.62 6.30
CA TRP A 104 7.62 8.92 5.62
C TRP A 104 6.27 9.61 5.52
N ASN A 105 6.25 10.93 5.84
CA ASN A 105 5.02 11.73 5.86
C ASN A 105 5.23 13.19 5.41
N ASN A 106 6.28 13.51 4.69
CA ASN A 106 6.64 14.89 4.34
C ASN A 106 5.62 15.63 3.45
N VAL A 107 4.68 14.90 2.85
CA VAL A 107 3.56 15.44 2.05
C VAL A 107 2.19 14.99 2.58
N GLY A 108 2.11 14.46 3.81
CA GLY A 108 0.86 14.03 4.44
C GLY A 108 0.39 12.63 4.04
N GLN A 109 1.24 11.83 3.40
CA GLN A 109 0.88 10.52 2.83
C GLN A 109 0.49 9.45 3.87
N LEU A 110 0.65 9.72 5.16
CA LEU A 110 0.15 8.86 6.24
C LEU A 110 -1.28 9.22 6.71
N GLY A 111 -1.84 10.35 6.25
CA GLY A 111 -3.20 10.76 6.61
C GLY A 111 -3.40 11.19 8.07
N LEU A 112 -2.34 11.69 8.72
CA LEU A 112 -2.32 11.98 10.17
C LEU A 112 -2.68 13.43 10.53
N GLY A 113 -3.05 14.25 9.53
CA GLY A 113 -3.36 15.67 9.73
C GLY A 113 -2.14 16.58 9.72
N ASP A 114 -0.94 16.04 9.50
CA ASP A 114 0.32 16.79 9.46
C ASP A 114 1.30 16.17 8.42
N THR A 115 2.52 16.68 8.38
CA THR A 115 3.58 16.22 7.45
C THR A 115 4.83 15.71 8.18
N THR A 116 4.68 15.28 9.45
CA THR A 116 5.79 14.78 10.26
C THR A 116 5.94 13.27 10.09
N ASN A 117 7.18 12.80 9.83
CA ASN A 117 7.50 11.38 9.78
C ASN A 117 7.18 10.68 11.10
N ARG A 118 6.82 9.41 11.05
CA ARG A 118 6.48 8.60 12.22
C ARG A 118 7.44 7.43 12.40
N SER A 119 8.17 7.44 13.50
CA SER A 119 9.01 6.30 13.92
C SER A 119 8.25 5.30 14.82
N SER A 120 6.99 5.56 15.12
CA SER A 120 6.08 4.65 15.82
C SER A 120 4.71 4.66 15.14
N PRO A 121 3.95 3.56 15.14
CA PRO A 121 2.61 3.53 14.59
C PRO A 121 1.72 4.60 15.20
N THR A 122 1.11 5.44 14.36
CA THR A 122 0.20 6.51 14.77
C THR A 122 -1.15 6.30 14.08
N GLN A 123 -2.24 6.32 14.84
CA GLN A 123 -3.58 6.05 14.32
C GLN A 123 -4.01 7.15 13.33
N VAL A 124 -4.59 6.73 12.21
CA VAL A 124 -5.16 7.61 11.18
C VAL A 124 -6.59 7.97 11.58
N GLY A 125 -6.78 9.21 12.02
CA GLY A 125 -8.09 9.71 12.44
C GLY A 125 -8.76 8.89 13.54
N THR A 126 -10.08 8.94 13.60
CA THR A 126 -10.90 8.24 14.63
C THR A 126 -11.77 7.11 14.05
N LYS A 127 -11.76 6.91 12.76
CA LYS A 127 -12.56 5.90 12.07
C LYS A 127 -12.09 4.48 12.43
N THR A 128 -13.03 3.55 12.60
CA THR A 128 -12.78 2.18 13.10
C THR A 128 -13.34 1.09 12.19
N ASN A 129 -13.52 1.39 10.90
CA ASN A 129 -13.96 0.43 9.88
C ASN A 129 -13.02 0.39 8.66
N TRP A 130 -11.75 0.68 8.85
CA TRP A 130 -10.76 0.52 7.80
C TRP A 130 -10.50 -0.98 7.51
N VAL A 131 -10.41 -1.32 6.23
CA VAL A 131 -10.12 -2.68 5.74
C VAL A 131 -8.67 -2.80 5.30
N SER A 132 -8.19 -1.81 4.54
CA SER A 132 -6.82 -1.82 4.03
C SER A 132 -6.33 -0.40 3.72
N GLY A 133 -5.02 -0.28 3.53
CA GLY A 133 -4.41 0.93 2.98
C GLY A 133 -3.31 0.52 2.02
N THR A 134 -3.07 1.30 0.98
CA THR A 134 -1.95 1.13 0.06
C THR A 134 -1.30 2.49 -0.18
N SER A 135 -0.02 2.51 -0.49
CA SER A 135 0.64 3.74 -0.94
C SER A 135 0.75 3.71 -2.46
N SER A 136 0.73 4.87 -3.11
CA SER A 136 1.03 5.00 -4.52
C SER A 136 2.27 5.89 -4.68
N GLY A 137 3.34 5.29 -5.17
CA GLY A 137 4.64 5.95 -5.26
C GLY A 137 5.11 6.48 -3.91
N SER A 138 5.94 7.53 -3.93
CA SER A 138 6.49 8.16 -2.72
C SER A 138 5.60 9.26 -2.12
N SER A 139 4.48 9.60 -2.76
CA SER A 139 3.79 10.86 -2.47
C SER A 139 2.37 10.73 -1.99
N GLY A 140 1.72 9.58 -2.13
CA GLY A 140 0.32 9.40 -1.77
C GLY A 140 -0.01 8.05 -1.15
N GLY A 141 -1.21 7.96 -0.61
CA GLY A 141 -1.78 6.72 -0.08
C GLY A 141 -3.28 6.65 -0.34
N HIS A 142 -3.79 5.44 -0.34
CA HIS A 142 -5.21 5.16 -0.50
C HIS A 142 -5.65 4.23 0.61
N LEU A 143 -6.77 4.53 1.22
CA LEU A 143 -7.37 3.77 2.32
C LEU A 143 -8.74 3.31 1.87
N LEU A 144 -9.07 2.05 2.13
CA LEU A 144 -10.38 1.45 1.85
C LEU A 144 -11.08 1.16 3.18
N ASP A 145 -12.33 1.56 3.30
CA ASP A 145 -13.16 1.22 4.45
C ASP A 145 -14.12 0.04 4.16
N ALA A 146 -14.75 -0.47 5.21
CA ALA A 146 -15.67 -1.60 5.12
C ALA A 146 -17.01 -1.26 4.43
N ASP A 147 -17.31 0.02 4.26
CA ASP A 147 -18.47 0.49 3.48
C ASP A 147 -18.14 0.57 1.98
N GLY A 148 -16.89 0.24 1.60
CA GLY A 148 -16.42 0.24 0.22
C GLY A 148 -16.02 1.63 -0.31
N TYR A 149 -15.78 2.62 0.55
CA TYR A 149 -15.27 3.91 0.12
C TYR A 149 -13.74 3.95 0.12
N ILE A 150 -13.18 4.56 -0.92
CA ILE A 150 -11.74 4.83 -1.02
C ILE A 150 -11.48 6.27 -0.59
N TYR A 151 -10.41 6.45 0.17
CA TYR A 151 -9.91 7.76 0.62
C TYR A 151 -8.48 7.94 0.16
N GLU A 152 -8.14 9.15 -0.22
CA GLU A 152 -6.79 9.55 -0.63
C GLU A 152 -6.12 10.41 0.45
N VAL A 153 -4.80 10.25 0.58
CA VAL A 153 -3.92 11.03 1.46
C VAL A 153 -2.62 11.38 0.73
N GLY A 154 -1.98 12.46 1.14
CA GLY A 154 -0.70 12.89 0.56
C GLY A 154 -0.84 13.74 -0.69
N ASN A 155 0.23 13.83 -1.47
CA ASN A 155 0.28 14.64 -2.70
C ASN A 155 -0.10 13.79 -3.92
N LEU A 156 -1.34 13.91 -4.33
CA LEU A 156 -1.88 13.27 -5.54
C LEU A 156 -2.33 14.32 -6.57
N SER A 157 -1.77 15.52 -6.53
CA SER A 157 -2.22 16.72 -7.25
C SER A 157 -2.42 16.58 -8.76
N SER A 158 -1.85 15.55 -9.39
CA SER A 158 -2.07 15.29 -10.83
C SER A 158 -2.72 13.92 -11.07
N TYR A 159 -2.88 13.11 -10.04
CA TYR A 159 -3.21 11.69 -10.16
C TYR A 159 -4.32 11.23 -9.19
N GLY A 160 -4.79 12.12 -8.30
CA GLY A 160 -5.87 11.82 -7.37
C GLY A 160 -7.22 11.65 -8.04
N GLY A 161 -8.04 10.76 -7.53
CA GLY A 161 -9.37 10.46 -8.05
C GLY A 161 -10.44 11.51 -7.71
N ASN A 162 -10.07 12.60 -7.06
CA ASN A 162 -10.98 13.65 -6.59
C ASN A 162 -10.76 15.02 -7.25
N GLN A 163 -9.93 15.10 -8.32
CA GLN A 163 -9.58 16.33 -9.08
C GLN A 163 -8.93 17.44 -8.22
N ARG A 164 -8.38 17.11 -7.07
CA ARG A 164 -7.75 18.10 -6.18
C ARG A 164 -6.34 18.44 -6.63
N THR A 165 -5.96 19.69 -6.42
CA THR A 165 -4.62 20.19 -6.67
C THR A 165 -3.96 20.53 -5.35
N GLY A 166 -3.13 19.63 -4.81
CA GLY A 166 -2.44 19.84 -3.54
C GLY A 166 -2.21 18.55 -2.77
N SER A 167 -1.75 18.71 -1.53
CA SER A 167 -1.51 17.61 -0.62
C SER A 167 -2.59 17.58 0.46
N ASP A 168 -3.17 16.41 0.69
CA ASP A 168 -4.13 16.16 1.77
C ASP A 168 -3.44 15.37 2.88
N SER A 169 -3.21 16.01 4.02
CA SER A 169 -2.62 15.36 5.19
C SER A 169 -3.65 14.57 6.02
N SER A 170 -4.94 14.62 5.65
CA SER A 170 -6.02 13.82 6.24
C SER A 170 -6.75 13.07 5.14
N PRO A 171 -7.38 11.90 5.43
CA PRO A 171 -8.12 11.14 4.43
C PRO A 171 -9.26 11.92 3.79
N VAL A 172 -9.28 11.99 2.46
CA VAL A 172 -10.32 12.62 1.66
C VAL A 172 -10.97 11.59 0.75
N GLN A 173 -12.28 11.43 0.82
CA GLN A 173 -13.02 10.43 0.05
C GLN A 173 -12.91 10.69 -1.46
N VAL A 174 -12.71 9.63 -2.22
CA VAL A 174 -12.65 9.64 -3.68
C VAL A 174 -14.05 9.39 -4.25
N GLY A 175 -14.62 10.40 -4.89
CA GLY A 175 -15.90 10.28 -5.60
C GLY A 175 -17.03 9.73 -4.71
N ASN A 176 -18.12 9.29 -5.38
CA ASN A 176 -19.28 8.67 -4.73
C ASN A 176 -19.51 7.23 -5.25
N HIS A 177 -18.52 6.64 -5.94
CA HIS A 177 -18.61 5.27 -6.40
C HIS A 177 -18.30 4.33 -5.23
N SER A 178 -19.25 3.47 -4.92
CA SER A 178 -19.19 2.50 -3.82
C SER A 178 -20.12 1.34 -4.19
N PRO A 179 -19.90 0.15 -3.68
CA PRO A 179 -18.77 -0.27 -2.83
C PRO A 179 -17.59 -0.83 -3.64
N TYR A 180 -16.40 -0.45 -3.27
CA TYR A 180 -15.17 -1.11 -3.72
C TYR A 180 -14.80 -2.22 -2.72
N LYS A 181 -14.47 -3.41 -3.24
CA LYS A 181 -13.99 -4.54 -2.42
C LYS A 181 -12.47 -4.68 -2.41
N PHE A 182 -11.80 -4.05 -3.37
CA PHE A 182 -10.35 -4.16 -3.52
C PHE A 182 -9.75 -2.87 -4.08
N VAL A 183 -8.57 -2.51 -3.60
CA VAL A 183 -7.76 -1.40 -4.10
C VAL A 183 -6.29 -1.80 -4.19
N SER A 184 -5.64 -1.45 -5.29
CA SER A 184 -4.20 -1.66 -5.52
C SER A 184 -3.58 -0.41 -6.09
N GLY A 185 -2.44 -0.01 -5.53
CA GLY A 185 -1.62 1.07 -6.07
C GLY A 185 -0.81 0.61 -7.28
N SER A 186 -0.58 1.50 -8.23
CA SER A 186 0.22 1.30 -9.44
C SER A 186 1.06 2.54 -9.67
N GLY A 187 2.32 2.55 -9.23
CA GLY A 187 3.18 3.72 -9.35
C GLY A 187 2.49 4.99 -8.83
N SER A 188 2.00 5.83 -9.74
CA SER A 188 1.17 7.01 -9.44
C SER A 188 -0.29 6.85 -9.88
N GLY A 189 -0.79 5.62 -10.00
CA GLY A 189 -2.17 5.28 -10.36
C GLY A 189 -2.80 4.30 -9.39
N ILE A 190 -4.09 4.07 -9.57
CA ILE A 190 -4.90 3.16 -8.77
C ILE A 190 -5.72 2.26 -9.68
N LEU A 191 -5.83 1.02 -9.25
CA LEU A 191 -6.77 0.02 -9.74
C LEU A 191 -7.69 -0.38 -8.60
N ALA A 192 -8.98 -0.46 -8.85
CA ALA A 192 -9.97 -0.87 -7.87
C ALA A 192 -11.03 -1.78 -8.49
N ILE A 193 -11.56 -2.70 -7.70
CA ILE A 193 -12.66 -3.59 -8.12
C ILE A 193 -13.86 -3.33 -7.20
N THR A 194 -15.02 -3.11 -7.80
CA THR A 194 -16.29 -2.97 -7.08
C THR A 194 -16.87 -4.33 -6.69
N ASP A 195 -17.80 -4.36 -5.75
CA ASP A 195 -18.48 -5.60 -5.32
C ASP A 195 -19.19 -6.32 -6.47
N ASP A 196 -19.71 -5.57 -7.44
CA ASP A 196 -20.31 -6.12 -8.66
C ASP A 196 -19.27 -6.55 -9.73
N GLY A 197 -18.00 -6.62 -9.36
CA GLY A 197 -16.93 -7.17 -10.20
C GLY A 197 -16.40 -6.25 -11.30
N LYS A 198 -16.74 -4.97 -11.32
CA LYS A 198 -16.23 -4.02 -12.32
C LYS A 198 -14.85 -3.51 -11.95
N LEU A 199 -13.99 -3.36 -12.95
CA LEU A 199 -12.66 -2.79 -12.80
C LEU A 199 -12.73 -1.26 -13.01
N TRP A 200 -12.12 -0.52 -12.09
CA TRP A 200 -11.98 0.93 -12.13
C TRP A 200 -10.52 1.31 -12.03
N ALA A 201 -10.13 2.41 -12.69
CA ALA A 201 -8.77 2.93 -12.61
C ALA A 201 -8.75 4.46 -12.72
N TRP A 202 -7.73 5.07 -12.12
CA TRP A 202 -7.42 6.50 -12.24
C TRP A 202 -5.94 6.76 -11.90
N GLY A 203 -5.47 7.97 -12.19
CA GLY A 203 -4.08 8.36 -11.95
C GLY A 203 -3.27 8.52 -13.22
N GLN A 204 -1.95 8.34 -13.09
CA GLN A 204 -1.01 8.44 -14.19
C GLN A 204 -1.29 7.39 -15.27
N ASN A 205 -1.12 7.80 -16.53
CA ASN A 205 -1.42 6.96 -17.69
C ASN A 205 -0.44 7.14 -18.86
N SER A 206 0.76 7.65 -18.62
CA SER A 206 1.73 7.95 -19.68
C SER A 206 2.17 6.73 -20.49
N THR A 207 2.04 5.55 -19.93
CA THR A 207 2.39 4.25 -20.55
C THR A 207 1.15 3.38 -20.82
N GLY A 208 -0.06 3.92 -20.65
CA GLY A 208 -1.31 3.16 -20.80
C GLY A 208 -1.67 2.28 -19.59
N GLN A 209 -1.03 2.48 -18.43
CA GLN A 209 -1.21 1.66 -17.22
C GLN A 209 -2.62 1.72 -16.62
N ILE A 210 -3.47 2.70 -17.03
CA ILE A 210 -4.89 2.75 -16.68
C ILE A 210 -5.71 1.68 -17.42
N GLY A 211 -5.36 1.37 -18.69
CA GLY A 211 -6.05 0.34 -19.47
C GLY A 211 -7.30 0.81 -20.21
N ASP A 212 -7.48 2.10 -20.40
CA ASP A 212 -8.64 2.69 -21.11
C ASP A 212 -8.40 2.87 -22.62
N GLY A 213 -7.31 2.34 -23.16
CA GLY A 213 -6.90 2.50 -24.57
C GLY A 213 -6.26 3.84 -24.89
N THR A 214 -5.99 4.69 -23.88
CA THR A 214 -5.33 5.99 -24.03
C THR A 214 -4.06 6.07 -23.17
N THR A 215 -3.29 7.16 -23.34
CA THR A 215 -2.17 7.52 -22.45
C THR A 215 -2.44 8.82 -21.68
N VAL A 216 -3.71 9.20 -21.56
CA VAL A 216 -4.13 10.45 -20.90
C VAL A 216 -4.41 10.18 -19.42
N VAL A 217 -3.83 10.99 -18.53
CA VAL A 217 -4.07 10.97 -17.08
C VAL A 217 -5.57 11.04 -16.77
N LYS A 218 -6.01 10.26 -15.79
CA LYS A 218 -7.40 10.28 -15.29
C LYS A 218 -7.42 10.80 -13.86
N SER A 219 -7.94 11.97 -13.64
CA SER A 219 -8.07 12.62 -12.33
C SER A 219 -9.36 12.27 -11.57
N PHE A 220 -10.09 11.25 -12.03
CA PHE A 220 -11.26 10.67 -11.37
C PHE A 220 -11.39 9.19 -11.78
N PRO A 221 -12.05 8.35 -10.96
CA PRO A 221 -12.28 6.95 -11.29
C PRO A 221 -13.04 6.79 -12.61
N ILE A 222 -12.51 5.95 -13.50
CA ILE A 222 -13.19 5.53 -14.73
C ILE A 222 -13.31 4.02 -14.75
N GLN A 223 -14.42 3.49 -15.27
CA GLN A 223 -14.58 2.06 -15.46
C GLN A 223 -13.74 1.59 -16.65
N ILE A 224 -13.02 0.47 -16.48
CA ILE A 224 -12.19 -0.13 -17.52
C ILE A 224 -12.95 -1.26 -18.20
N GLY A 225 -13.29 -1.03 -19.47
CA GLY A 225 -14.12 -1.95 -20.23
C GLY A 225 -15.54 -2.08 -19.68
N THR A 226 -16.24 -3.16 -20.06
CA THR A 226 -17.64 -3.43 -19.67
C THR A 226 -17.78 -4.71 -18.85
N ALA A 227 -16.69 -5.47 -18.67
CA ALA A 227 -16.73 -6.69 -17.88
C ALA A 227 -17.00 -6.41 -16.39
N ALA A 228 -17.74 -7.32 -15.76
CA ALA A 228 -18.15 -7.24 -14.35
C ALA A 228 -17.85 -8.56 -13.62
N ASN A 229 -16.74 -9.20 -13.95
CA ASN A 229 -16.30 -10.47 -13.37
C ASN A 229 -14.83 -10.45 -12.91
N TRP A 230 -14.29 -9.25 -12.61
CA TRP A 230 -12.93 -9.13 -12.11
C TRP A 230 -12.84 -9.54 -10.63
N THR A 231 -11.81 -10.32 -10.28
CA THR A 231 -11.62 -10.87 -8.94
C THR A 231 -10.39 -10.32 -8.24
N ALA A 232 -9.32 -10.00 -8.97
CA ALA A 232 -8.09 -9.43 -8.42
C ALA A 232 -7.42 -8.52 -9.43
N THR A 233 -6.66 -7.55 -8.93
CA THR A 233 -5.82 -6.66 -9.75
C THR A 233 -4.56 -6.29 -8.99
N SER A 234 -3.49 -6.02 -9.71
CA SER A 234 -2.22 -5.53 -9.18
C SER A 234 -1.61 -4.55 -10.14
N GLY A 235 -1.03 -3.48 -9.60
CA GLY A 235 -0.28 -2.50 -10.37
C GLY A 235 1.19 -2.54 -10.03
N GLY A 236 2.04 -2.47 -11.04
CA GLY A 236 3.46 -2.15 -10.95
C GLY A 236 3.69 -0.65 -11.08
N ASP A 237 4.91 -0.24 -11.39
CA ASP A 237 5.26 1.18 -11.58
C ASP A 237 4.63 1.75 -12.86
N SER A 238 4.71 1.01 -13.96
CA SER A 238 4.24 1.42 -15.30
C SER A 238 3.34 0.39 -15.98
N SER A 239 3.02 -0.72 -15.32
CA SER A 239 2.20 -1.81 -15.85
C SER A 239 1.15 -2.24 -14.85
N SER A 240 0.11 -2.88 -15.35
CA SER A 240 -1.02 -3.36 -14.56
C SER A 240 -1.44 -4.75 -15.01
N CYS A 241 -2.04 -5.50 -14.10
CA CYS A 241 -2.67 -6.78 -14.42
C CYS A 241 -3.97 -6.99 -13.64
N ALA A 242 -4.84 -7.81 -14.17
CA ALA A 242 -6.07 -8.24 -13.49
C ALA A 242 -6.43 -9.67 -13.88
N VAL A 243 -7.15 -10.35 -12.99
CA VAL A 243 -7.68 -11.70 -13.19
C VAL A 243 -9.19 -11.65 -13.05
N ASN A 244 -9.90 -12.34 -13.94
CA ASN A 244 -11.35 -12.50 -13.89
C ASN A 244 -11.77 -13.83 -13.21
N GLU A 245 -13.09 -14.05 -13.04
CA GLU A 245 -13.66 -15.24 -12.43
C GLU A 245 -13.37 -16.54 -13.23
N ASP A 246 -13.12 -16.42 -14.54
CA ASP A 246 -12.77 -17.53 -15.41
C ASP A 246 -11.29 -17.94 -15.28
N GLY A 247 -10.52 -17.22 -14.46
CA GLY A 247 -9.08 -17.44 -14.26
C GLY A 247 -8.22 -16.86 -15.39
N GLU A 248 -8.78 -16.04 -16.27
CA GLU A 248 -8.03 -15.39 -17.34
C GLU A 248 -7.23 -14.20 -16.78
N LEU A 249 -5.96 -14.13 -17.13
CA LEU A 249 -5.03 -13.06 -16.75
C LEU A 249 -4.89 -12.04 -17.89
N TYR A 250 -5.11 -10.79 -17.57
CA TYR A 250 -4.92 -9.64 -18.46
C TYR A 250 -3.79 -8.76 -17.96
N THR A 251 -2.98 -8.23 -18.87
CA THR A 251 -1.88 -7.31 -18.59
C THR A 251 -1.89 -6.15 -19.57
N TRP A 252 -1.52 -4.96 -19.10
CA TRP A 252 -1.43 -3.74 -19.91
C TRP A 252 -0.45 -2.74 -19.30
N GLY A 253 -0.13 -1.67 -20.05
CA GLY A 253 0.85 -0.65 -19.68
C GLY A 253 2.15 -0.81 -20.46
N ASP A 254 3.26 -0.41 -19.84
CA ASP A 254 4.59 -0.51 -20.45
C ASP A 254 5.00 -1.98 -20.58
N GLY A 255 5.26 -2.40 -21.80
CA GLY A 255 5.60 -3.79 -22.16
C GLY A 255 7.03 -3.98 -22.66
N VAL A 256 7.93 -3.00 -22.42
CA VAL A 256 9.33 -3.07 -22.90
C VAL A 256 10.26 -3.52 -21.80
#